data_9d033eb6483b0e2a910041cee0b8fac6
#
_entry.id   9d033eb6483b0e2a910041cee0b8fac6
#
_cell.length_a   1.000
_cell.length_b   1.000
_cell.length_c   1.000
_cell.angle_alpha   90.00
_cell.angle_beta   90.00
_cell.angle_gamma   90.00
#
_symmetry.space_group_name_H-M   'P 1'
#
loop_
_entity.id
_entity.type
_entity.pdbx_description
1 polymer ?
#
loop_
_entity_poly.entity_id
_entity_poly.type
_entity_poly.pdbx_seq_one_letter_code
_entity_poly.pdbx_strand_id
1 'polypeptide(L)'
;MRALVALLAVFCGCSPPPSYDKDDCPLYSELGPVRANPAGAMGRNLEAQFTFKVCPPETGVAEIRRKRIELKQALLKLMSAKTTDALEDPLRIEKLQREVHLLVNKEILKKTKVQEVYVTGFEVK
;
A
#
# COMPACT_ATOMS: atom_id res chain seq x y z
N MET A 1 -33.98 -13.13 -53.97
CA MET A 1 -33.68 -12.10 -52.98
C MET A 1 -32.96 -12.71 -51.82
N ARG A 2 -31.71 -12.47 -51.74
CA ARG A 2 -30.87 -13.00 -50.65
C ARG A 2 -30.42 -11.85 -49.79
N ALA A 3 -30.95 -11.78 -48.60
CA ALA A 3 -30.48 -10.85 -47.61
C ALA A 3 -29.15 -11.37 -47.08
N LEU A 4 -28.08 -10.67 -47.41
CA LEU A 4 -26.80 -10.91 -46.84
C LEU A 4 -26.82 -10.28 -45.45
N VAL A 5 -26.97 -11.09 -44.43
CA VAL A 5 -26.75 -10.64 -43.04
C VAL A 5 -25.24 -10.63 -42.83
N ALA A 6 -24.66 -9.48 -42.98
CA ALA A 6 -23.29 -9.27 -42.55
C ALA A 6 -23.30 -9.34 -41.03
N LEU A 7 -22.85 -10.46 -40.51
CA LEU A 7 -22.57 -10.59 -39.09
C LEU A 7 -21.33 -9.75 -38.80
N LEU A 8 -21.53 -8.52 -38.36
CA LEU A 8 -20.48 -7.70 -37.80
C LEU A 8 -20.15 -8.30 -36.43
N ALA A 9 -19.14 -9.16 -36.41
CA ALA A 9 -18.53 -9.54 -35.19
C ALA A 9 -17.83 -8.31 -34.60
N VAL A 10 -18.50 -7.65 -33.68
CA VAL A 10 -17.87 -6.60 -32.89
C VAL A 10 -16.91 -7.29 -31.96
N PHE A 11 -15.67 -7.40 -32.39
CA PHE A 11 -14.59 -7.71 -31.46
C PHE A 11 -14.45 -6.51 -30.55
N CYS A 12 -15.08 -6.56 -29.37
CA CYS A 12 -14.64 -5.76 -28.26
C CYS A 12 -13.23 -6.19 -27.95
N GLY A 13 -12.26 -5.47 -28.49
CA GLY A 13 -10.87 -5.64 -28.13
C GLY A 13 -10.65 -5.16 -26.71
N CYS A 14 -11.08 -5.94 -25.73
CA CYS A 14 -10.56 -5.83 -24.40
C CYS A 14 -9.12 -6.30 -24.49
N SER A 15 -8.19 -5.34 -24.55
CA SER A 15 -6.78 -5.67 -24.35
C SER A 15 -6.71 -6.39 -23.02
N PRO A 16 -6.19 -7.63 -22.97
CA PRO A 16 -5.97 -8.25 -21.68
C PRO A 16 -5.08 -7.32 -20.88
N PRO A 17 -5.33 -7.14 -19.55
CA PRO A 17 -4.44 -6.38 -18.72
C PRO A 17 -3.02 -6.94 -18.90
N PRO A 18 -2.00 -6.08 -18.97
CA PRO A 18 -0.63 -6.57 -19.13
C PRO A 18 -0.38 -7.64 -18.07
N SER A 19 -0.06 -8.85 -18.52
CA SER A 19 0.24 -9.94 -17.63
C SER A 19 1.61 -9.66 -17.01
N TYR A 20 1.61 -9.29 -15.75
CA TYR A 20 2.81 -9.23 -14.93
C TYR A 20 2.70 -10.33 -13.87
N ASP A 21 3.81 -10.96 -13.58
CA ASP A 21 3.89 -11.86 -12.44
C ASP A 21 3.85 -11.01 -11.17
N LYS A 22 3.03 -11.39 -10.21
CA LYS A 22 2.95 -10.70 -8.92
C LYS A 22 4.30 -10.67 -8.20
N ASP A 23 5.18 -11.63 -8.49
CA ASP A 23 6.52 -11.68 -7.93
C ASP A 23 7.47 -10.66 -8.59
N ASP A 24 7.11 -10.15 -9.76
CA ASP A 24 7.92 -9.17 -10.50
C ASP A 24 7.58 -7.72 -10.12
N CYS A 25 6.65 -7.51 -9.21
CA CYS A 25 6.33 -6.16 -8.74
C CYS A 25 7.47 -5.62 -7.88
N PRO A 26 7.91 -4.38 -8.15
CA PRO A 26 9.03 -3.81 -7.44
C PRO A 26 8.72 -3.45 -6.00
N LEU A 27 9.77 -3.39 -5.21
CA LEU A 27 9.70 -2.92 -3.83
C LEU A 27 9.98 -1.41 -3.78
N TYR A 28 9.14 -0.69 -3.10
CA TYR A 28 9.32 0.73 -2.80
C TYR A 28 9.75 0.88 -1.34
N SER A 29 10.96 1.35 -1.11
CA SER A 29 11.55 1.52 0.22
C SER A 29 12.10 2.92 0.47
N GLU A 30 11.71 3.87 -0.37
CA GLU A 30 12.23 5.24 -0.33
C GLU A 30 11.50 6.16 0.65
N LEU A 31 10.49 5.64 1.37
CA LEU A 31 9.67 6.48 2.25
C LEU A 31 10.46 7.03 3.44
N GLY A 32 11.43 6.26 3.92
CA GLY A 32 12.15 6.57 5.14
C GLY A 32 11.36 6.22 6.40
N PRO A 33 11.97 6.40 7.56
CA PRO A 33 11.31 6.08 8.82
C PRO A 33 10.18 7.04 9.13
N VAL A 34 9.10 6.50 9.72
CA VAL A 34 7.97 7.27 10.24
C VAL A 34 8.08 7.27 11.76
N ARG A 35 8.11 8.45 12.35
CA ARG A 35 8.22 8.62 13.80
C ARG A 35 6.98 9.27 14.36
N ALA A 36 6.44 8.70 15.43
CA ALA A 36 5.24 9.21 16.07
C ALA A 36 5.36 9.18 17.58
N ASN A 37 4.64 10.08 18.23
CA ASN A 37 4.45 10.09 19.68
C ASN A 37 3.00 9.67 19.94
N PRO A 38 2.72 8.38 20.20
CA PRO A 38 1.36 7.92 20.37
C PRO A 38 0.68 8.58 21.57
N ALA A 39 -0.47 9.21 21.34
CA ALA A 39 -1.23 9.88 22.39
C ALA A 39 -1.74 8.89 23.45
N GLY A 40 -2.04 7.65 23.05
CA GLY A 40 -2.46 6.57 23.95
C GLY A 40 -1.32 5.88 24.70
N ALA A 41 -0.08 6.30 24.48
CA ALA A 41 1.12 5.74 25.10
C ALA A 41 2.08 6.88 25.45
N MET A 42 1.67 7.71 26.38
CA MET A 42 2.42 8.91 26.77
C MET A 42 3.85 8.60 27.21
N GLY A 43 4.80 9.40 26.74
CA GLY A 43 6.22 9.23 27.01
C GLY A 43 6.89 8.20 26.11
N ARG A 44 6.16 7.55 25.20
CA ARG A 44 6.71 6.61 24.25
C ARG A 44 6.94 7.27 22.89
N ASN A 45 8.00 6.87 22.22
CA ASN A 45 8.28 7.22 20.84
C ASN A 45 8.24 5.95 19.99
N LEU A 46 7.49 6.00 18.92
CA LEU A 46 7.37 4.89 17.97
C LEU A 46 8.07 5.28 16.68
N GLU A 47 8.95 4.41 16.21
CA GLU A 47 9.56 4.54 14.89
C GLU A 47 9.34 3.27 14.11
N ALA A 48 8.86 3.40 12.88
CA ALA A 48 8.65 2.27 12.00
C ALA A 48 9.15 2.58 10.58
N GLN A 49 9.66 1.55 9.92
CA GLN A 49 10.06 1.61 8.52
C GLN A 49 9.25 0.60 7.74
N PHE A 50 8.85 1.00 6.52
CA PHE A 50 7.99 0.21 5.67
C PHE A 50 8.62 0.05 4.29
N THR A 51 8.41 -1.12 3.72
CA THR A 51 8.67 -1.40 2.31
C THR A 51 7.39 -1.92 1.69
N PHE A 52 7.07 -1.43 0.50
CA PHE A 52 5.82 -1.74 -0.19
C PHE A 52 6.11 -2.46 -1.49
N LYS A 53 5.45 -3.58 -1.72
CA LYS A 53 5.45 -4.25 -3.01
C LYS A 53 4.29 -3.71 -3.83
N VAL A 54 4.58 -3.00 -4.91
CA VAL A 54 3.58 -2.18 -5.63
C VAL A 54 3.39 -2.69 -7.05
N CYS A 55 2.17 -2.91 -7.45
CA CYS A 55 1.77 -3.37 -8.78
C CYS A 55 0.74 -2.43 -9.42
N PRO A 56 0.74 -2.27 -10.75
CA PRO A 56 1.69 -2.80 -11.74
C PRO A 56 3.10 -2.20 -11.59
N PRO A 57 4.14 -2.83 -12.17
CA PRO A 57 5.53 -2.48 -11.86
C PRO A 57 5.89 -1.00 -12.00
N GLU A 58 5.69 -0.40 -13.15
CA GLU A 58 6.10 0.99 -13.36
C GLU A 58 5.09 2.01 -12.81
N THR A 59 3.82 1.80 -13.11
CA THR A 59 2.76 2.73 -12.68
C THR A 59 2.55 2.72 -11.18
N GLY A 60 2.76 1.57 -10.54
CA GLY A 60 2.66 1.46 -9.09
C GLY A 60 3.69 2.29 -8.35
N VAL A 61 4.96 2.17 -8.74
CA VAL A 61 6.04 2.95 -8.15
C VAL A 61 5.84 4.44 -8.42
N ALA A 62 5.43 4.81 -9.63
CA ALA A 62 5.18 6.20 -9.97
C ALA A 62 4.06 6.81 -9.12
N GLU A 63 2.97 6.07 -8.89
CA GLU A 63 1.85 6.55 -8.08
C GLU A 63 2.25 6.72 -6.60
N ILE A 64 2.90 5.73 -6.01
CA ILE A 64 3.30 5.81 -4.61
C ILE A 64 4.34 6.90 -4.37
N ARG A 65 5.27 7.08 -5.30
CA ARG A 65 6.28 8.13 -5.23
C ARG A 65 5.64 9.51 -5.28
N ARG A 66 4.67 9.71 -6.19
CA ARG A 66 3.93 10.97 -6.30
C ARG A 66 3.14 11.29 -5.04
N LYS A 67 2.61 10.28 -4.37
CA LYS A 67 1.78 10.43 -3.16
C LYS A 67 2.54 10.20 -1.86
N ARG A 68 3.86 10.27 -1.92
CA ARG A 68 4.73 9.98 -0.78
C ARG A 68 4.40 10.80 0.47
N ILE A 69 4.13 12.09 0.31
CA ILE A 69 3.83 12.99 1.43
C ILE A 69 2.50 12.60 2.07
N GLU A 70 1.48 12.35 1.25
CA GLU A 70 0.16 11.90 1.73
C GLU A 70 0.26 10.56 2.47
N LEU A 71 1.03 9.64 1.91
CA LEU A 71 1.29 8.34 2.52
C LEU A 71 1.96 8.49 3.88
N LYS A 72 3.01 9.29 3.95
CA LYS A 72 3.74 9.51 5.20
C LYS A 72 2.85 10.13 6.28
N GLN A 73 2.01 11.09 5.89
CA GLN A 73 1.06 11.72 6.81
C GLN A 73 0.00 10.72 7.31
N ALA A 74 -0.53 9.89 6.42
CA ALA A 74 -1.50 8.87 6.80
C ALA A 74 -0.92 7.84 7.78
N LEU A 75 0.32 7.41 7.53
CA LEU A 75 1.04 6.49 8.43
C LEU A 75 1.33 7.14 9.78
N LEU A 76 1.70 8.42 9.77
CA LEU A 76 1.92 9.17 11.01
C LEU A 76 0.65 9.22 11.85
N LYS A 77 -0.51 9.50 11.24
CA LYS A 77 -1.79 9.51 11.94
C LYS A 77 -2.15 8.13 12.49
N LEU A 78 -1.95 7.09 11.70
CA LEU A 78 -2.21 5.71 12.12
C LEU A 78 -1.38 5.34 13.35
N MET A 79 -0.08 5.64 13.30
CA MET A 79 0.85 5.34 14.39
C MET A 79 0.60 6.20 15.61
N SER A 80 0.21 7.46 15.43
CA SER A 80 -0.10 8.40 16.53
C SER A 80 -1.34 8.01 17.33
N ALA A 81 -2.21 7.19 16.77
CA ALA A 81 -3.42 6.69 17.42
C ALA A 81 -3.18 5.41 18.23
N LYS A 82 -1.97 4.86 18.24
CA LYS A 82 -1.68 3.61 18.94
C LYS A 82 -1.73 3.78 20.46
N THR A 83 -2.22 2.74 21.13
CA THR A 83 -2.24 2.64 22.59
C THR A 83 -1.05 1.82 23.09
N THR A 84 -0.78 1.90 24.38
CA THR A 84 0.25 1.06 25.02
C THR A 84 -0.04 -0.42 24.76
N ASP A 85 -1.28 -0.85 24.93
CA ASP A 85 -1.67 -2.24 24.69
C ASP A 85 -1.38 -2.68 23.25
N ALA A 86 -1.64 -1.82 22.28
CA ALA A 86 -1.34 -2.10 20.87
C ALA A 86 0.17 -2.23 20.62
N LEU A 87 0.98 -1.41 21.27
CA LEU A 87 2.43 -1.42 21.11
C LEU A 87 3.09 -2.62 21.82
N GLU A 88 2.45 -3.18 22.82
CA GLU A 88 2.92 -4.35 23.58
C GLU A 88 2.34 -5.67 23.09
N ASP A 89 1.39 -5.62 22.14
CA ASP A 89 0.75 -6.80 21.57
C ASP A 89 1.81 -7.68 20.88
N PRO A 90 1.87 -9.00 21.17
CA PRO A 90 2.78 -9.91 20.47
C PRO A 90 2.60 -9.92 18.95
N LEU A 91 1.40 -9.61 18.47
CA LEU A 91 1.06 -9.54 17.05
C LEU A 91 1.10 -8.11 16.49
N ARG A 92 1.78 -7.19 17.17
CA ARG A 92 1.81 -5.77 16.78
C ARG A 92 2.32 -5.53 15.36
N ILE A 93 3.30 -6.29 14.92
CA ILE A 93 3.87 -6.15 13.58
C ILE A 93 2.87 -6.61 12.52
N GLU A 94 2.27 -7.78 12.69
CA GLU A 94 1.29 -8.34 11.76
C GLU A 94 0.03 -7.48 11.69
N LYS A 95 -0.42 -6.95 12.80
CA LYS A 95 -1.56 -6.03 12.85
C LYS A 95 -1.25 -4.72 12.13
N LEU A 96 -0.07 -4.16 12.36
CA LEU A 96 0.37 -2.94 11.69
C LEU A 96 0.49 -3.15 10.18
N GLN A 97 1.07 -4.25 9.74
CA GLN A 97 1.14 -4.60 8.31
C GLN A 97 -0.24 -4.61 7.67
N ARG A 98 -1.19 -5.24 8.32
CA ARG A 98 -2.57 -5.35 7.83
C ARG A 98 -3.27 -3.99 7.77
N GLU A 99 -3.13 -3.19 8.80
CA GLU A 99 -3.70 -1.85 8.87
C GLU A 99 -3.12 -0.93 7.80
N VAL A 100 -1.82 -0.97 7.61
CA VAL A 100 -1.12 -0.17 6.58
C VAL A 100 -1.53 -0.62 5.18
N HIS A 101 -1.62 -1.92 4.95
CA HIS A 101 -2.05 -2.48 3.66
C HIS A 101 -3.45 -1.96 3.28
N LEU A 102 -4.40 -2.02 4.19
CA LEU A 102 -5.76 -1.53 3.98
C LEU A 102 -5.77 -0.01 3.74
N LEU A 103 -5.05 0.73 4.55
CA LEU A 103 -4.97 2.19 4.46
C LEU A 103 -4.43 2.64 3.10
N VAL A 104 -3.32 2.07 2.67
CA VAL A 104 -2.67 2.44 1.43
C VAL A 104 -3.55 2.15 0.22
N ASN A 105 -4.15 0.96 0.17
CA ASN A 105 -5.00 0.56 -0.94
C ASN A 105 -6.35 1.28 -0.96
N LYS A 106 -6.86 1.66 0.18
CA LYS A 106 -8.14 2.34 0.28
C LYS A 106 -8.04 3.84 0.06
N GLU A 107 -7.05 4.50 0.66
CA GLU A 107 -7.01 5.95 0.76
C GLU A 107 -5.92 6.62 -0.07
N ILE A 108 -4.82 5.92 -0.34
CA ILE A 108 -3.66 6.51 -0.99
C ILE A 108 -3.61 6.16 -2.48
N LEU A 109 -3.56 4.87 -2.80
CA LEU A 109 -3.46 4.42 -4.18
C LEU A 109 -4.84 4.29 -4.81
N LYS A 110 -5.03 4.96 -5.96
CA LYS A 110 -6.30 4.95 -6.70
C LYS A 110 -6.23 4.08 -7.97
N LYS A 111 -5.07 4.09 -8.64
CA LYS A 111 -4.87 3.38 -9.92
C LYS A 111 -4.09 2.09 -9.77
N THR A 112 -3.34 1.96 -8.71
CA THR A 112 -2.45 0.83 -8.44
C THR A 112 -2.76 0.23 -7.08
N LYS A 113 -2.09 -0.88 -6.75
CA LYS A 113 -2.29 -1.58 -5.48
C LYS A 113 -0.95 -1.98 -4.88
N VAL A 114 -0.88 -1.90 -3.57
CA VAL A 114 0.15 -2.58 -2.80
C VAL A 114 -0.25 -4.04 -2.64
N GLN A 115 0.64 -4.94 -3.05
CA GLN A 115 0.42 -6.38 -2.91
C GLN A 115 0.81 -6.85 -1.51
N GLU A 116 1.91 -6.31 -1.00
CA GLU A 116 2.39 -6.63 0.35
C GLU A 116 3.02 -5.41 1.00
N VAL A 117 2.88 -5.34 2.30
CA VAL A 117 3.55 -4.36 3.15
C VAL A 117 4.50 -5.10 4.06
N TYR A 118 5.76 -4.66 4.08
CA TYR A 118 6.77 -5.19 4.98
C TYR A 118 7.11 -4.12 6.02
N VAL A 119 7.07 -4.48 7.27
CA VAL A 119 7.61 -3.66 8.35
C VAL A 119 9.06 -4.05 8.52
N THR A 120 9.95 -3.23 8.00
CA THR A 120 11.40 -3.50 7.99
C THR A 120 12.11 -2.99 9.22
N GLY A 121 11.45 -2.13 9.99
CA GLY A 121 11.93 -1.65 11.28
C GLY A 121 10.76 -1.28 12.17
N PHE A 122 10.87 -1.61 13.46
CA PHE A 122 9.86 -1.27 14.45
C PHE A 122 10.55 -1.09 15.79
N GLU A 123 10.49 0.11 16.35
CA GLU A 123 11.15 0.43 17.59
C GLU A 123 10.24 1.30 18.46
N VAL A 124 10.11 0.91 19.71
CA VAL A 124 9.40 1.67 20.74
C VAL A 124 10.42 2.05 21.82
N LYS A 125 10.54 3.33 22.07
CA LYS A 125 11.45 3.88 23.09
C LYS A 125 10.69 4.51 24.24
#